data_4ef80a429433039f929bacbb7542499a
#
_entry.id   4ef80a429433039f929bacbb7542499a
#
_cell.length_a   1.000
_cell.length_b   1.000
_cell.length_c   1.000
_cell.angle_alpha   90.00
_cell.angle_beta   90.00
_cell.angle_gamma   90.00
#
_symmetry.space_group_name_H-M   'P 1'
#
loop_
_entity.id
_entity.type
_entity.pdbx_description
1 polymer ?
#
loop_
_entity_poly.entity_id
_entity_poly.type
_entity_poly.pdbx_seq_one_letter_code
_entity_poly.pdbx_strand_id
1 'polypeptide(L)'
;MGLMMCDGKFVSRDEVALVSTPSGTESWKPVPHMEVIEAVTDVVKAHNWQILDENFGLAREGQKMFGVMRINKSNSSDWSRCIGLRNSHDKSFAVGLSAGISVTVCSNLAFGGTTVIKRRHTSRIELTELVDIAMDELENEFLMLETVCEDLKIIYLKNDDEARSRIVRAAELGAINSSDIVPVFKEFKNPRHPEFSEPTRYSLLNAFTETIKKYTPLRVDHSYAALNRCFGLDGKRPAIW
;
A
#
# COMPACT_ATOMS: atom_id res chain seq x y z
N MET A 1 6.28 -4.13 -8.01
CA MET A 1 6.80 -4.88 -6.83
C MET A 1 7.71 -4.06 -5.91
N GLY A 2 7.71 -2.73 -5.96
CA GLY A 2 8.61 -1.88 -5.17
C GLY A 2 8.25 -1.69 -3.70
N LEU A 3 7.01 -1.97 -3.30
CA LEU A 3 6.49 -1.63 -1.96
C LEU A 3 6.99 -2.50 -0.82
N MET A 4 7.56 -3.65 -1.12
CA MET A 4 7.97 -4.62 -0.11
C MET A 4 9.47 -4.69 0.12
N MET A 5 10.23 -3.92 -0.63
CA MET A 5 11.71 -3.96 -0.60
C MET A 5 12.30 -3.04 0.47
N CYS A 6 11.81 -3.13 1.71
CA CYS A 6 12.40 -2.43 2.86
C CYS A 6 13.83 -2.88 3.17
N ASP A 7 14.78 -2.73 2.26
CA ASP A 7 16.09 -3.38 2.33
C ASP A 7 15.98 -4.90 2.59
N GLY A 8 14.79 -5.45 2.34
CA GLY A 8 14.42 -6.81 2.61
C GLY A 8 14.48 -7.67 1.36
N LYS A 9 14.64 -8.95 1.59
CA LYS A 9 14.58 -9.99 0.55
C LYS A 9 13.12 -10.42 0.39
N PHE A 10 12.65 -10.56 -0.86
CA PHE A 10 11.41 -11.29 -1.15
C PHE A 10 11.54 -12.72 -0.68
N VAL A 11 10.51 -13.20 0.00
CA VAL A 11 10.46 -14.52 0.60
C VAL A 11 9.11 -15.17 0.36
N SER A 12 9.09 -16.48 0.35
CA SER A 12 7.86 -17.28 0.37
C SER A 12 7.23 -17.28 1.77
N ARG A 13 5.98 -17.72 1.86
CA ARG A 13 5.30 -17.98 3.14
C ARG A 13 6.09 -18.97 4.00
N ASP A 14 6.65 -20.00 3.39
CA ASP A 14 7.45 -21.02 4.10
C ASP A 14 8.73 -20.43 4.68
N GLU A 15 9.37 -19.51 3.96
CA GLU A 15 10.55 -18.80 4.47
C GLU A 15 10.19 -17.86 5.63
N VAL A 16 9.01 -17.24 5.63
CA VAL A 16 8.50 -16.46 6.77
C VAL A 16 8.27 -17.36 7.98
N ALA A 17 7.77 -18.58 7.78
CA ALA A 17 7.54 -19.55 8.84
C ALA A 17 8.82 -19.99 9.57
N LEU A 18 9.97 -19.90 8.91
CA LEU A 18 11.28 -20.21 9.50
C LEU A 18 11.84 -19.10 10.40
N VAL A 19 11.22 -17.92 10.40
CA VAL A 19 11.69 -16.80 11.24
C VAL A 19 11.34 -17.08 12.71
N SER A 20 12.35 -17.21 13.55
CA SER A 20 12.16 -17.39 14.98
C SER A 20 11.59 -16.13 15.63
N THR A 21 10.58 -16.32 16.48
CA THR A 21 10.03 -15.23 17.28
C THR A 21 10.89 -15.04 18.54
N PRO A 22 11.36 -13.82 18.84
CA PRO A 22 12.17 -13.58 20.02
C PRO A 22 11.36 -13.81 21.30
N SER A 23 12.06 -14.09 22.41
CA SER A 23 11.43 -14.24 23.72
C SER A 23 10.78 -12.91 24.14
N GLY A 24 9.57 -13.00 24.65
CA GLY A 24 8.85 -11.84 25.21
C GLY A 24 9.48 -11.33 26.51
N THR A 25 9.08 -10.13 26.89
CA THR A 25 9.35 -9.57 28.22
C THR A 25 8.03 -9.37 28.96
N GLU A 26 8.09 -8.95 30.22
CA GLU A 26 6.88 -8.67 31.01
C GLU A 26 5.92 -7.70 30.33
N SER A 27 6.46 -6.67 29.69
CA SER A 27 5.69 -5.60 29.02
C SER A 27 5.60 -5.73 27.50
N TRP A 28 6.28 -6.70 26.90
CA TRP A 28 6.32 -6.87 25.44
C TRP A 28 6.15 -8.35 25.05
N LYS A 29 5.15 -8.62 24.25
CA LYS A 29 4.85 -9.96 23.73
C LYS A 29 4.93 -9.91 22.21
N PRO A 30 6.03 -10.38 21.59
CA PRO A 30 6.16 -10.42 20.14
C PRO A 30 5.10 -11.35 19.54
N VAL A 31 4.55 -10.92 18.42
CA VAL A 31 3.63 -11.73 17.62
C VAL A 31 4.45 -12.42 16.53
N PRO A 32 4.38 -13.74 16.38
CA PRO A 32 5.01 -14.42 15.24
C PRO A 32 4.55 -13.84 13.90
N HIS A 33 5.45 -13.72 12.94
CA HIS A 33 5.08 -13.21 11.61
C HIS A 33 4.00 -14.06 10.95
N MET A 34 4.10 -15.37 11.08
CA MET A 34 3.10 -16.30 10.54
C MET A 34 1.73 -16.15 11.17
N GLU A 35 1.64 -15.90 12.48
CA GLU A 35 0.36 -15.68 13.17
C GLU A 35 -0.39 -14.48 12.56
N VAL A 36 0.32 -13.41 12.16
CA VAL A 36 -0.29 -12.27 11.46
C VAL A 36 -0.83 -12.69 10.10
N ILE A 37 -0.05 -13.46 9.34
CA ILE A 37 -0.42 -13.93 8.00
C ILE A 37 -1.64 -14.87 8.09
N GLU A 38 -1.62 -15.81 9.04
CA GLU A 38 -2.68 -16.77 9.25
C GLU A 38 -3.97 -16.09 9.69
N ALA A 39 -3.92 -15.20 10.68
CA ALA A 39 -5.09 -14.44 11.13
C ALA A 39 -5.76 -13.68 9.99
N VAL A 40 -4.98 -12.99 9.14
CA VAL A 40 -5.54 -12.28 7.96
C VAL A 40 -6.11 -13.28 6.96
N THR A 41 -5.41 -14.39 6.71
CA THR A 41 -5.86 -15.42 5.76
C THR A 41 -7.20 -16.04 6.20
N ASP A 42 -7.34 -16.36 7.48
CA ASP A 42 -8.55 -17.00 8.03
C ASP A 42 -9.75 -16.05 7.99
N VAL A 43 -9.55 -14.79 8.38
CA VAL A 43 -10.62 -13.78 8.33
C VAL A 43 -11.03 -13.46 6.89
N VAL A 44 -10.09 -13.33 5.96
CA VAL A 44 -10.36 -13.15 4.52
C VAL A 44 -11.24 -14.29 3.99
N LYS A 45 -10.93 -15.54 4.37
CA LYS A 45 -11.75 -16.71 3.99
C LYS A 45 -13.12 -16.70 4.66
N ALA A 46 -13.20 -16.36 5.96
CA ALA A 46 -14.46 -16.28 6.70
C ALA A 46 -15.44 -15.26 6.10
N HIS A 47 -14.91 -14.16 5.54
CA HIS A 47 -15.70 -13.17 4.78
C HIS A 47 -15.97 -13.55 3.32
N ASN A 48 -15.70 -14.81 2.93
CA ASN A 48 -15.87 -15.32 1.56
C ASN A 48 -15.06 -14.56 0.50
N TRP A 49 -13.94 -13.98 0.89
CA TRP A 49 -12.99 -13.40 -0.04
C TRP A 49 -11.92 -14.44 -0.41
N GLN A 50 -11.36 -14.31 -1.60
CA GLN A 50 -10.33 -15.22 -2.08
C GLN A 50 -9.01 -14.48 -2.24
N ILE A 51 -7.93 -15.03 -1.68
CA ILE A 51 -6.59 -14.55 -1.92
C ILE A 51 -6.15 -15.03 -3.29
N LEU A 52 -5.87 -14.10 -4.20
CA LEU A 52 -5.41 -14.37 -5.57
C LEU A 52 -3.89 -14.51 -5.65
N ASP A 53 -3.19 -13.75 -4.84
CA ASP A 53 -1.74 -13.65 -4.83
C ASP A 53 -1.27 -13.08 -3.49
N GLU A 54 -0.10 -13.51 -3.05
CA GLU A 54 0.53 -13.00 -1.85
C GLU A 54 2.03 -12.82 -2.07
N ASN A 55 2.55 -11.73 -1.50
CA ASN A 55 3.96 -11.41 -1.59
C ASN A 55 4.46 -10.95 -0.22
N PHE A 56 5.57 -11.52 0.24
CA PHE A 56 6.17 -11.20 1.52
C PHE A 56 7.61 -10.71 1.35
N GLY A 57 8.05 -9.89 2.28
CA GLY A 57 9.42 -9.41 2.37
C GLY A 57 9.89 -9.40 3.81
N LEU A 58 11.13 -9.87 4.02
CA LEU A 58 11.82 -9.84 5.30
C LEU A 58 13.00 -8.88 5.24
N ALA A 59 13.14 -8.06 6.26
CA ALA A 59 14.25 -7.14 6.43
C ALA A 59 14.92 -7.34 7.80
N ARG A 60 16.17 -6.88 7.91
CA ARG A 60 16.97 -6.96 9.13
C ARG A 60 16.98 -8.38 9.73
N GLU A 61 17.44 -9.34 8.92
CA GLU A 61 17.56 -10.75 9.33
C GLU A 61 16.24 -11.33 9.87
N GLY A 62 15.11 -10.97 9.25
CA GLY A 62 13.79 -11.44 9.65
C GLY A 62 13.14 -10.65 10.80
N GLN A 63 13.78 -9.60 11.32
CA GLN A 63 13.18 -8.79 12.39
C GLN A 63 11.97 -7.97 11.95
N LYS A 64 11.82 -7.75 10.64
CA LYS A 64 10.71 -6.98 10.06
C LYS A 64 10.08 -7.75 8.92
N MET A 65 8.78 -7.86 8.95
CA MET A 65 7.98 -8.48 7.90
C MET A 65 7.01 -7.46 7.32
N PHE A 66 6.91 -7.48 6.00
CA PHE A 66 5.91 -6.77 5.21
C PHE A 66 5.23 -7.76 4.29
N GLY A 67 3.94 -7.59 4.07
CA GLY A 67 3.18 -8.44 3.18
C GLY A 67 2.15 -7.65 2.39
N VAL A 68 1.80 -8.14 1.20
CA VAL A 68 0.67 -7.70 0.41
C VAL A 68 -0.09 -8.94 -0.04
N MET A 69 -1.36 -9.00 0.30
CA MET A 69 -2.30 -10.02 -0.19
C MET A 69 -3.27 -9.36 -1.15
N ARG A 70 -3.31 -9.83 -2.38
CA ARG A 70 -4.29 -9.41 -3.38
C ARG A 70 -5.53 -10.28 -3.28
N ILE A 71 -6.70 -9.66 -3.22
CA ILE A 71 -7.98 -10.35 -3.03
C ILE A 71 -8.94 -10.09 -4.19
N ASN A 72 -9.87 -11.02 -4.42
CA ASN A 72 -10.78 -11.02 -5.58
C ASN A 72 -12.04 -10.17 -5.43
N LYS A 73 -12.20 -9.41 -4.35
CA LYS A 73 -13.40 -8.61 -4.12
C LYS A 73 -13.25 -7.19 -4.68
N SER A 74 -13.09 -7.06 -6.00
CA SER A 74 -13.18 -5.77 -6.69
C SER A 74 -14.34 -5.78 -7.68
N ASN A 75 -15.04 -4.66 -7.80
CA ASN A 75 -16.07 -4.47 -8.81
C ASN A 75 -15.48 -3.99 -10.16
N SER A 76 -14.17 -3.79 -10.22
CA SER A 76 -13.46 -3.30 -11.41
C SER A 76 -12.55 -4.37 -11.99
N SER A 77 -12.43 -4.40 -13.32
CA SER A 77 -11.43 -5.20 -14.04
C SER A 77 -10.03 -4.57 -14.00
N ASP A 78 -9.93 -3.28 -13.68
CA ASP A 78 -8.71 -2.49 -13.81
C ASP A 78 -7.80 -2.61 -12.59
N TRP A 79 -8.37 -2.97 -11.44
CA TRP A 79 -7.62 -3.19 -10.20
C TRP A 79 -8.18 -4.31 -9.35
N SER A 80 -7.35 -4.80 -8.45
CA SER A 80 -7.71 -5.74 -7.39
C SER A 80 -7.52 -5.06 -6.03
N ARG A 81 -8.35 -5.39 -5.07
CA ARG A 81 -8.17 -4.99 -3.67
C ARG A 81 -6.96 -5.69 -3.08
N CYS A 82 -6.22 -4.99 -2.25
CA CYS A 82 -5.05 -5.52 -1.57
C CYS A 82 -5.10 -5.21 -0.08
N ILE A 83 -4.67 -6.17 0.73
CA ILE A 83 -4.42 -5.96 2.15
C ILE A 83 -2.90 -5.90 2.34
N GLY A 84 -2.42 -4.75 2.76
CA GLY A 84 -1.04 -4.58 3.23
C GLY A 84 -0.92 -5.01 4.69
N LEU A 85 0.11 -5.77 5.04
CA LEU A 85 0.37 -6.19 6.41
C LEU A 85 1.83 -5.96 6.78
N ARG A 86 2.07 -5.67 8.07
CA ARG A 86 3.40 -5.51 8.62
C ARG A 86 3.49 -6.00 10.05
N ASN A 87 4.66 -6.49 10.43
CA ASN A 87 4.98 -6.89 11.80
C ASN A 87 6.47 -6.71 12.09
N SER A 88 6.85 -6.40 13.33
CA SER A 88 8.25 -6.30 13.72
C SER A 88 8.55 -7.04 15.02
N HIS A 89 9.71 -7.69 15.05
CA HIS A 89 10.29 -8.33 16.23
C HIS A 89 11.33 -7.44 16.94
N ASP A 90 11.69 -6.30 16.36
CA ASP A 90 12.65 -5.33 16.90
C ASP A 90 11.98 -4.11 17.58
N LYS A 91 10.68 -4.18 17.84
CA LYS A 91 9.86 -3.10 18.45
C LYS A 91 9.76 -1.82 17.61
N SER A 92 10.24 -1.81 16.38
CA SER A 92 10.26 -0.61 15.54
C SER A 92 8.87 -0.13 15.12
N PHE A 93 7.92 -1.06 14.99
CA PHE A 93 6.51 -0.75 14.72
C PHE A 93 5.57 -1.86 15.21
N ALA A 94 4.31 -1.49 15.35
CA ALA A 94 3.24 -2.40 15.73
C ALA A 94 2.79 -3.28 14.56
N VAL A 95 2.11 -4.39 14.83
CA VAL A 95 1.30 -5.09 13.82
C VAL A 95 0.37 -4.07 13.17
N GLY A 96 0.32 -4.04 11.86
CA GLY A 96 -0.53 -3.11 11.13
C GLY A 96 -1.11 -3.73 9.87
N LEU A 97 -2.35 -3.38 9.57
CA LEU A 97 -3.05 -3.70 8.34
C LEU A 97 -3.48 -2.42 7.66
N SER A 98 -3.52 -2.42 6.34
CA SER A 98 -3.99 -1.30 5.53
C SER A 98 -4.70 -1.80 4.29
N ALA A 99 -5.76 -1.09 3.87
CA ALA A 99 -6.38 -1.31 2.58
C ALA A 99 -5.56 -0.67 1.47
N GLY A 100 -5.57 -1.29 0.31
CA GLY A 100 -4.95 -0.79 -0.90
C GLY A 100 -5.59 -1.35 -2.15
N ILE A 101 -5.24 -0.77 -3.27
CA ILE A 101 -5.59 -1.27 -4.60
C ILE A 101 -4.33 -1.55 -5.42
N SER A 102 -4.35 -2.61 -6.19
CA SER A 102 -3.30 -2.97 -7.14
C SER A 102 -3.86 -2.88 -8.54
N VAL A 103 -3.22 -2.08 -9.38
CA VAL A 103 -3.58 -1.96 -10.79
C VAL A 103 -3.20 -3.24 -11.52
N THR A 104 -4.13 -3.81 -12.27
CA THR A 104 -3.99 -5.14 -12.88
C THR A 104 -2.86 -5.20 -13.90
N VAL A 105 -2.71 -4.16 -14.72
CA VAL A 105 -1.77 -4.16 -15.85
C VAL A 105 -0.33 -3.83 -15.50
N CYS A 106 -0.05 -3.15 -14.39
CA CYS A 106 1.30 -2.63 -14.10
C CYS A 106 1.83 -2.90 -12.69
N SER A 107 1.12 -3.66 -11.87
CA SER A 107 1.49 -3.92 -10.47
C SER A 107 1.72 -2.64 -9.63
N ASN A 108 1.13 -1.52 -10.05
CA ASN A 108 1.11 -0.31 -9.25
C ASN A 108 0.20 -0.51 -8.05
N LEU A 109 0.68 -0.15 -6.88
CA LEU A 109 -0.06 -0.24 -5.63
C LEU A 109 -0.39 1.16 -5.14
N ALA A 110 -1.64 1.39 -4.79
CA ALA A 110 -2.05 2.57 -4.03
C ALA A 110 -2.63 2.08 -2.70
N PHE A 111 -2.09 2.54 -1.59
CA PHE A 111 -2.62 2.25 -0.28
C PHE A 111 -3.34 3.47 0.26
N GLY A 112 -4.52 3.27 0.85
CA GLY A 112 -5.14 4.24 1.74
C GLY A 112 -4.15 4.58 2.88
N GLY A 113 -3.99 5.86 3.19
CA GLY A 113 -3.02 6.31 4.19
C GLY A 113 -3.33 5.87 5.62
N THR A 114 -4.44 5.18 5.83
CA THR A 114 -4.94 4.77 7.13
C THR A 114 -4.47 3.36 7.44
N THR A 115 -3.72 3.20 8.52
CA THR A 115 -3.47 1.88 9.10
C THR A 115 -4.71 1.50 9.88
N VAL A 116 -5.51 0.61 9.36
CA VAL A 116 -6.79 0.17 9.93
C VAL A 116 -6.59 -0.51 11.28
N ILE A 117 -5.55 -1.33 11.43
CA ILE A 117 -5.16 -1.89 12.73
C ILE A 117 -3.77 -1.42 13.11
N LYS A 118 -3.63 -1.03 14.37
CA LYS A 118 -2.35 -0.75 15.00
C LYS A 118 -2.31 -1.40 16.38
N ARG A 119 -1.97 -2.69 16.41
CA ARG A 119 -1.82 -3.43 17.67
C ARG A 119 -0.39 -3.31 18.20
N ARG A 120 -0.26 -2.75 19.41
CA ARG A 120 0.99 -2.86 20.17
C ARG A 120 1.14 -4.29 20.69
N HIS A 121 2.37 -4.80 20.73
CA HIS A 121 2.72 -6.14 21.24
C HIS A 121 2.49 -6.33 22.76
N THR A 122 1.48 -5.66 23.34
CA THR A 122 1.19 -5.68 24.78
C THR A 122 -0.22 -6.16 25.10
N SER A 123 -1.09 -6.31 24.10
CA SER A 123 -2.51 -6.65 24.30
C SER A 123 -2.75 -8.15 24.36
N ARG A 124 -3.73 -8.58 25.18
CA ARG A 124 -4.20 -9.95 25.29
C ARG A 124 -5.30 -10.31 24.28
N ILE A 125 -5.74 -9.37 23.46
CA ILE A 125 -6.79 -9.60 22.47
C ILE A 125 -6.23 -10.51 21.39
N GLU A 126 -6.97 -11.54 21.03
CA GLU A 126 -6.64 -12.46 19.94
C GLU A 126 -6.48 -11.69 18.63
N LEU A 127 -5.45 -12.01 17.87
CA LEU A 127 -5.15 -11.27 16.63
C LEU A 127 -6.26 -11.43 15.59
N THR A 128 -6.84 -12.64 15.51
CA THR A 128 -7.95 -12.95 14.60
C THR A 128 -9.18 -12.07 14.89
N GLU A 129 -9.54 -11.91 16.18
CA GLU A 129 -10.64 -11.02 16.58
C GLU A 129 -10.39 -9.56 16.18
N LEU A 130 -9.15 -9.08 16.34
CA LEU A 130 -8.80 -7.72 15.89
C LEU A 130 -8.86 -7.56 14.38
N VAL A 131 -8.44 -8.58 13.63
CA VAL A 131 -8.52 -8.57 12.17
C VAL A 131 -9.98 -8.58 11.72
N ASP A 132 -10.83 -9.39 12.36
CA ASP A 132 -12.25 -9.47 12.06
C ASP A 132 -12.96 -8.13 12.30
N ILE A 133 -12.73 -7.49 13.45
CA ILE A 133 -13.26 -6.13 13.75
C ILE A 133 -12.83 -5.11 12.69
N ALA A 134 -11.63 -5.24 12.16
CA ALA A 134 -11.10 -4.32 11.17
C ALA A 134 -11.61 -4.57 9.75
N MET A 135 -12.27 -5.68 9.48
CA MET A 135 -12.75 -5.99 8.12
C MET A 135 -13.76 -4.96 7.61
N ASP A 136 -14.66 -4.46 8.47
CA ASP A 136 -15.61 -3.42 8.10
C ASP A 136 -14.90 -2.10 7.75
N GLU A 137 -13.86 -1.75 8.50
CA GLU A 137 -13.04 -0.57 8.20
C GLU A 137 -12.26 -0.76 6.90
N LEU A 138 -11.68 -1.94 6.66
CA LEU A 138 -11.01 -2.29 5.41
C LEU A 138 -11.97 -2.21 4.21
N GLU A 139 -13.21 -2.70 4.35
CA GLU A 139 -14.20 -2.63 3.28
C GLU A 139 -14.58 -1.17 2.95
N ASN A 140 -14.79 -0.33 3.95
CA ASN A 140 -15.06 1.10 3.76
C ASN A 140 -13.88 1.81 3.08
N GLU A 141 -12.64 1.53 3.49
CA GLU A 141 -11.44 2.06 2.85
C GLU A 141 -11.32 1.60 1.38
N PHE A 142 -11.61 0.35 1.07
CA PHE A 142 -11.63 -0.13 -0.31
C PHE A 142 -12.65 0.60 -1.16
N LEU A 143 -13.88 0.76 -0.69
CA LEU A 143 -14.94 1.48 -1.41
C LEU A 143 -14.55 2.94 -1.65
N MET A 144 -13.96 3.59 -0.67
CA MET A 144 -13.45 4.95 -0.79
C MET A 144 -12.34 5.03 -1.85
N LEU A 145 -11.35 4.15 -1.80
CA LEU A 145 -10.24 4.14 -2.77
C LEU A 145 -10.75 3.88 -4.20
N GLU A 146 -11.65 2.93 -4.38
CA GLU A 146 -12.27 2.63 -5.68
C GLU A 146 -13.01 3.85 -6.21
N THR A 147 -13.83 4.51 -5.38
CA THR A 147 -14.56 5.74 -5.76
C THR A 147 -13.60 6.85 -6.18
N VAL A 148 -12.57 7.13 -5.39
CA VAL A 148 -11.59 8.17 -5.74
C VAL A 148 -10.87 7.83 -7.05
N CYS A 149 -10.51 6.57 -7.27
CA CYS A 149 -9.83 6.18 -8.50
C CYS A 149 -10.74 6.29 -9.73
N GLU A 150 -12.04 5.95 -9.63
CA GLU A 150 -12.99 6.20 -10.72
C GLU A 150 -13.14 7.70 -11.00
N ASP A 151 -13.25 8.55 -9.99
CA ASP A 151 -13.30 10.00 -10.15
C ASP A 151 -12.03 10.53 -10.84
N LEU A 152 -10.86 10.01 -10.48
CA LEU A 152 -9.59 10.43 -11.10
C LEU A 152 -9.52 10.05 -12.58
N LYS A 153 -10.17 8.98 -13.04
CA LYS A 153 -10.21 8.55 -14.45
C LYS A 153 -10.99 9.50 -15.35
N ILE A 154 -12.06 10.08 -14.82
CA ILE A 154 -12.94 10.96 -15.61
C ILE A 154 -12.51 12.43 -15.62
N ILE A 155 -11.53 12.80 -14.80
CA ILE A 155 -11.04 14.18 -14.71
C ILE A 155 -9.78 14.34 -15.55
N TYR A 156 -9.91 15.06 -16.65
CA TYR A 156 -8.80 15.36 -17.56
C TYR A 156 -7.99 16.57 -17.10
N LEU A 157 -6.69 16.54 -17.35
CA LEU A 157 -5.80 17.67 -17.23
C LEU A 157 -5.95 18.55 -18.47
N LYS A 158 -6.02 19.88 -18.27
CA LYS A 158 -6.26 20.83 -19.37
C LYS A 158 -5.13 20.89 -20.38
N ASN A 159 -3.88 20.76 -19.91
CA ASN A 159 -2.68 20.85 -20.72
C ASN A 159 -1.45 20.37 -19.93
N ASP A 160 -0.30 20.36 -20.59
CA ASP A 160 0.98 19.95 -20.03
C ASP A 160 1.46 20.86 -18.88
N ASP A 161 1.12 22.15 -18.91
CA ASP A 161 1.53 23.09 -17.86
C ASP A 161 0.78 22.83 -16.56
N GLU A 162 -0.50 22.44 -16.64
CA GLU A 162 -1.23 21.95 -15.47
C GLU A 162 -0.55 20.72 -14.90
N ALA A 163 -0.22 19.72 -15.73
CA ALA A 163 0.45 18.50 -15.28
C ALA A 163 1.79 18.84 -14.58
N ARG A 164 2.64 19.68 -15.20
CA ARG A 164 3.90 20.10 -14.60
C ARG A 164 3.71 20.81 -13.26
N SER A 165 2.75 21.75 -13.19
CA SER A 165 2.43 22.46 -11.95
C SER A 165 2.04 21.51 -10.82
N ARG A 166 1.21 20.49 -11.12
CA ARG A 166 0.79 19.48 -10.15
C ARG A 166 1.95 18.59 -9.68
N ILE A 167 2.84 18.20 -10.61
CA ILE A 167 4.04 17.42 -10.30
C ILE A 167 4.98 18.20 -9.39
N VAL A 168 5.24 19.47 -9.69
CA VAL A 168 6.07 20.34 -8.85
C VAL A 168 5.44 20.47 -7.46
N ARG A 169 4.15 20.73 -7.37
CA ARG A 169 3.44 20.84 -6.10
C ARG A 169 3.50 19.54 -5.29
N ALA A 170 3.37 18.39 -5.93
CA ALA A 170 3.50 17.08 -5.28
C ALA A 170 4.94 16.84 -4.76
N ALA A 171 5.95 17.30 -5.48
CA ALA A 171 7.35 17.24 -5.02
C ALA A 171 7.57 18.13 -3.79
N GLU A 172 7.01 19.35 -3.75
CA GLU A 172 7.05 20.24 -2.59
C GLU A 172 6.37 19.61 -1.36
N LEU A 173 5.31 18.84 -1.56
CA LEU A 173 4.61 18.09 -0.51
C LEU A 173 5.32 16.79 -0.11
N GLY A 174 6.43 16.46 -0.77
CA GLY A 174 7.26 15.31 -0.43
C GLY A 174 6.83 13.99 -1.10
N ALA A 175 5.94 14.01 -2.09
CA ALA A 175 5.52 12.81 -2.81
C ALA A 175 6.67 12.18 -3.62
N ILE A 176 7.53 13.00 -4.20
CA ILE A 176 8.71 12.58 -4.95
C ILE A 176 9.91 13.46 -4.62
N ASN A 177 11.12 13.04 -5.01
CA ASN A 177 12.29 13.90 -4.98
C ASN A 177 12.23 14.93 -6.13
N SER A 178 12.86 16.08 -5.95
CA SER A 178 12.91 17.12 -7.01
C SER A 178 13.55 16.61 -8.32
N SER A 179 14.50 15.69 -8.23
CA SER A 179 15.12 15.02 -9.39
C SER A 179 14.13 14.16 -10.20
N ASP A 180 13.00 13.78 -9.62
CA ASP A 180 12.01 12.90 -10.23
C ASP A 180 10.87 13.65 -10.93
N ILE A 181 10.84 14.99 -10.87
CA ILE A 181 9.84 15.81 -11.56
C ILE A 181 9.84 15.50 -13.07
N VAL A 182 10.99 15.50 -13.70
CA VAL A 182 11.11 15.22 -15.15
C VAL A 182 10.79 13.75 -15.46
N PRO A 183 11.29 12.74 -14.72
CA PRO A 183 10.87 11.36 -14.85
C PRO A 183 9.35 11.14 -14.79
N VAL A 184 8.67 11.70 -13.79
CA VAL A 184 7.19 11.59 -13.66
C VAL A 184 6.50 12.22 -14.86
N PHE A 185 6.93 13.42 -15.31
CA PHE A 185 6.34 14.05 -16.45
C PHE A 185 6.53 13.25 -17.74
N LYS A 186 7.71 12.64 -17.94
CA LYS A 186 7.98 11.76 -19.08
C LYS A 186 7.09 10.51 -19.07
N GLU A 187 6.94 9.86 -17.90
CA GLU A 187 6.07 8.70 -17.75
C GLU A 187 4.59 9.06 -17.99
N PHE A 188 4.15 10.25 -17.53
CA PHE A 188 2.80 10.74 -17.81
C PHE A 188 2.55 11.00 -19.30
N LYS A 189 3.53 11.55 -20.04
CA LYS A 189 3.39 11.85 -21.48
C LYS A 189 3.52 10.61 -22.35
N ASN A 190 4.34 9.66 -21.96
CA ASN A 190 4.63 8.43 -22.70
C ASN A 190 4.60 7.26 -21.73
N PRO A 191 3.41 6.86 -21.28
CA PRO A 191 3.26 5.81 -20.29
C PRO A 191 3.70 4.46 -20.88
N ARG A 192 4.34 3.64 -20.04
CA ARG A 192 4.73 2.25 -20.40
C ARG A 192 3.54 1.37 -20.71
N HIS A 193 2.37 1.71 -20.16
CA HIS A 193 1.12 0.98 -20.30
C HIS A 193 0.11 1.83 -21.06
N PRO A 194 -0.38 1.35 -22.23
CA PRO A 194 -1.32 2.12 -23.08
C PRO A 194 -2.59 2.58 -22.37
N GLU A 195 -2.99 1.87 -21.32
CA GLU A 195 -4.17 2.16 -20.51
C GLU A 195 -4.10 3.53 -19.82
N PHE A 196 -2.89 4.09 -19.68
CA PHE A 196 -2.67 5.42 -19.09
C PHE A 196 -2.38 6.51 -20.13
N SER A 197 -2.67 6.26 -21.40
CA SER A 197 -2.43 7.22 -22.49
C SER A 197 -3.32 8.47 -22.42
N GLU A 198 -4.52 8.34 -21.86
CA GLU A 198 -5.40 9.48 -21.66
C GLU A 198 -4.85 10.42 -20.57
N PRO A 199 -4.83 11.74 -20.77
CA PRO A 199 -4.21 12.69 -19.85
C PRO A 199 -5.13 12.99 -18.64
N THR A 200 -5.49 11.95 -17.91
CA THR A 200 -6.35 12.04 -16.72
C THR A 200 -5.53 12.22 -15.44
N ARG A 201 -6.22 12.58 -14.34
CA ARG A 201 -5.61 12.57 -13.02
C ARG A 201 -5.17 11.17 -12.58
N TYR A 202 -5.89 10.14 -13.03
CA TYR A 202 -5.53 8.75 -12.77
C TYR A 202 -4.21 8.35 -13.46
N SER A 203 -4.03 8.76 -14.72
CA SER A 203 -2.78 8.54 -15.45
C SER A 203 -1.60 9.28 -14.78
N LEU A 204 -1.85 10.49 -14.27
CA LEU A 204 -0.83 11.22 -13.51
C LEU A 204 -0.49 10.48 -12.19
N LEU A 205 -1.47 9.98 -11.43
CA LEU A 205 -1.23 9.16 -10.24
C LEU A 205 -0.36 7.94 -10.56
N ASN A 206 -0.67 7.25 -11.67
CA ASN A 206 0.11 6.07 -12.10
C ASN A 206 1.55 6.44 -12.50
N ALA A 207 1.80 7.59 -13.11
CA ALA A 207 3.15 8.07 -13.40
C ALA A 207 3.97 8.31 -12.12
N PHE A 208 3.35 8.82 -11.05
CA PHE A 208 3.98 8.93 -9.74
C PHE A 208 4.30 7.55 -9.14
N THR A 209 3.32 6.66 -9.11
CA THR A 209 3.52 5.32 -8.51
C THR A 209 4.59 4.52 -9.24
N GLU A 210 4.68 4.62 -10.56
CA GLU A 210 5.74 4.01 -11.36
C GLU A 210 7.13 4.54 -10.98
N THR A 211 7.23 5.84 -10.77
CA THR A 211 8.49 6.48 -10.37
C THR A 211 8.91 6.10 -8.95
N ILE A 212 7.96 5.98 -8.03
CA ILE A 212 8.21 5.65 -6.61
C ILE A 212 8.70 4.21 -6.44
N LYS A 213 8.42 3.28 -7.35
CA LYS A 213 8.90 1.87 -7.27
C LYS A 213 10.39 1.73 -7.05
N LYS A 214 11.20 2.69 -7.47
CA LYS A 214 12.66 2.69 -7.30
C LYS A 214 13.14 3.19 -5.94
N TYR A 215 12.25 3.73 -5.11
CA TYR A 215 12.62 4.32 -3.83
C TYR A 215 12.93 3.25 -2.78
N THR A 216 13.73 3.66 -1.79
CA THR A 216 13.91 2.85 -0.59
C THR A 216 12.61 2.79 0.21
N PRO A 217 12.38 1.77 0.98
CA PRO A 217 11.12 1.53 1.68
C PRO A 217 10.66 2.64 2.62
N LEU A 218 11.59 3.17 3.41
CA LEU A 218 11.28 4.31 4.29
C LEU A 218 10.80 5.52 3.47
N ARG A 219 11.41 5.72 2.30
CA ARG A 219 11.03 6.80 1.38
C ARG A 219 9.70 6.50 0.70
N VAL A 220 9.43 5.24 0.37
CA VAL A 220 8.16 4.79 -0.22
C VAL A 220 6.99 5.13 0.69
N ASP A 221 7.06 4.80 1.99
CA ASP A 221 6.00 5.11 2.95
C ASP A 221 5.68 6.61 3.00
N HIS A 222 6.71 7.45 3.07
CA HIS A 222 6.55 8.90 3.02
C HIS A 222 5.92 9.39 1.71
N SER A 223 6.37 8.81 0.59
CA SER A 223 5.85 9.17 -0.74
C SER A 223 4.38 8.81 -0.90
N TYR A 224 3.97 7.62 -0.47
CA TYR A 224 2.55 7.24 -0.52
C TYR A 224 1.69 8.08 0.41
N ALA A 225 2.13 8.35 1.63
CA ALA A 225 1.41 9.26 2.53
C ALA A 225 1.25 10.66 1.93
N ALA A 226 2.23 11.14 1.19
CA ALA A 226 2.14 12.41 0.48
C ALA A 226 1.23 12.32 -0.76
N LEU A 227 1.32 11.24 -1.55
CA LEU A 227 0.44 11.01 -2.70
C LEU A 227 -1.03 10.90 -2.29
N ASN A 228 -1.32 10.21 -1.20
CA ASN A 228 -2.68 10.12 -0.68
C ASN A 228 -3.27 11.50 -0.44
N ARG A 229 -2.51 12.39 0.20
CA ARG A 229 -2.93 13.80 0.39
C ARG A 229 -3.02 14.57 -0.94
N CYS A 230 -2.09 14.34 -1.86
CA CYS A 230 -2.08 15.00 -3.16
C CYS A 230 -3.34 14.68 -3.97
N PHE A 231 -3.75 13.43 -3.98
CA PHE A 231 -4.83 12.91 -4.81
C PHE A 231 -6.15 12.65 -4.07
N GLY A 232 -6.19 12.86 -2.75
CA GLY A 232 -7.38 12.65 -1.93
C GLY A 232 -7.70 11.17 -1.67
N LEU A 233 -6.71 10.29 -1.80
CA LEU A 233 -6.84 8.86 -1.50
C LEU A 233 -7.06 8.57 0.00
N ASP A 234 -6.95 9.59 0.85
CA ASP A 234 -7.28 9.58 2.27
C ASP A 234 -8.71 10.09 2.56
N GLY A 235 -9.56 10.20 1.53
CA GLY A 235 -10.93 10.71 1.62
C GLY A 235 -11.04 12.21 1.87
N LYS A 236 -9.94 12.96 1.85
CA LYS A 236 -9.92 14.40 2.05
C LYS A 236 -9.78 15.15 0.73
N ARG A 237 -9.99 16.48 0.78
CA ARG A 237 -9.78 17.31 -0.39
C ARG A 237 -8.34 17.18 -0.90
N PRO A 238 -8.16 16.88 -2.20
CA PRO A 238 -6.82 16.73 -2.79
C PRO A 238 -5.98 18.00 -2.63
N ALA A 239 -4.72 17.86 -2.16
CA ALA A 239 -3.86 18.98 -1.82
C ALA A 239 -3.21 19.70 -3.03
N ILE A 240 -3.25 19.05 -4.21
CA ILE A 240 -2.67 19.61 -5.43
C ILE A 240 -3.69 20.15 -6.43
N TRP A 241 -5.01 20.11 -6.08
CA TRP A 241 -6.12 20.59 -6.93
C TRP A 241 -6.86 21.76 -6.31
#